data_3b287d44f6a815ef4fb872dfd7417145
#
_entry.id   3b287d44f6a815ef4fb872dfd7417145
#
_cell.length_a   1.000
_cell.length_b   1.000
_cell.length_c   1.000
_cell.angle_alpha   90.00
_cell.angle_beta   90.00
_cell.angle_gamma   90.00
#
_symmetry.space_group_name_H-M   'P 1'
#
loop_
_entity.id
_entity.type
_entity.pdbx_description
1 polymer ?
#
loop_
_entity_poly.entity_id
_entity_poly.type
_entity_poly.pdbx_seq_one_letter_code
_entity_poly.pdbx_strand_id
1 'polypeptide(L)'
;MTTYSSERTIIESRFNTLYTLTPIKWENVDYNPTPGTSFVELIIDTDNTEQIEITSNPTYRTDGSIVCIVYTPVNAGSTESRTILDSIRSIFVGQTFSGITCRNAMVGKAGVKDEWYRTLINIEFFYDSRLA
;
A
#
# COMPACT_ATOMS: atom_id res chain seq x y z
N MET A 1 12.96 -0.17 -16.49
CA MET A 1 11.94 0.89 -16.44
C MET A 1 10.71 0.40 -15.68
N THR A 2 10.18 1.21 -14.75
CA THR A 2 8.98 0.86 -14.00
C THR A 2 7.74 1.21 -14.83
N THR A 3 6.83 0.27 -14.97
CA THR A 3 5.55 0.45 -15.66
C THR A 3 4.42 0.25 -14.67
N TYR A 4 3.18 0.53 -15.07
CA TYR A 4 2.01 0.27 -14.22
C TYR A 4 1.92 -1.20 -13.82
N SER A 5 2.25 -2.11 -14.74
CA SER A 5 2.25 -3.54 -14.47
C SER A 5 3.36 -3.93 -13.49
N SER A 6 4.58 -3.45 -13.69
CA SER A 6 5.70 -3.74 -12.79
C SER A 6 5.55 -3.03 -11.45
N GLU A 7 4.93 -1.86 -11.41
CA GLU A 7 4.58 -1.15 -10.17
C GLU A 7 3.80 -2.07 -9.23
N ARG A 8 2.75 -2.69 -9.73
CA ARG A 8 1.94 -3.63 -8.96
C ARG A 8 2.78 -4.81 -8.47
N THR A 9 3.55 -5.43 -9.35
CA THR A 9 4.37 -6.59 -9.01
C THR A 9 5.41 -6.25 -7.94
N ILE A 10 6.07 -5.11 -8.07
CA ILE A 10 7.10 -4.66 -7.13
C ILE A 10 6.50 -4.43 -5.74
N ILE A 11 5.39 -3.70 -5.67
CA ILE A 11 4.77 -3.34 -4.40
C ILE A 11 4.17 -4.57 -3.73
N GLU A 12 3.41 -5.37 -4.47
CA GLU A 12 2.76 -6.56 -3.90
C GLU A 12 3.79 -7.61 -3.46
N SER A 13 4.86 -7.81 -4.22
CA SER A 13 5.92 -8.75 -3.84
C SER A 13 6.63 -8.32 -2.58
N ARG A 14 6.94 -7.03 -2.45
CA ARG A 14 7.58 -6.51 -1.25
C ARG A 14 6.70 -6.72 -0.03
N PHE A 15 5.41 -6.39 -0.14
CA PHE A 15 4.48 -6.57 0.97
C PHE A 15 4.33 -8.04 1.33
N ASN A 16 4.17 -8.90 0.35
CA ASN A 16 4.02 -10.34 0.59
C ASN A 16 5.24 -10.96 1.27
N THR A 17 6.43 -10.48 0.92
CA THR A 17 7.69 -10.99 1.49
C THR A 17 7.92 -10.51 2.93
N LEU A 18 7.64 -9.24 3.20
CA LEU A 18 8.01 -8.60 4.45
C LEU A 18 6.90 -8.56 5.50
N TYR A 19 5.64 -8.63 5.08
CA TYR A 19 4.52 -8.59 6.00
C TYR A 19 4.07 -10.00 6.36
N THR A 20 4.12 -10.35 7.66
CA THR A 20 3.86 -11.71 8.12
C THR A 20 2.85 -11.80 9.27
N LEU A 21 2.25 -10.67 9.66
CA LEU A 21 1.44 -10.63 10.88
C LEU A 21 0.02 -11.20 10.70
N THR A 22 -0.59 -11.02 9.53
CA THR A 22 -1.97 -11.46 9.26
C THR A 22 -2.10 -11.89 7.81
N PRO A 23 -3.22 -12.55 7.45
CA PRO A 23 -3.57 -12.77 6.04
C PRO A 23 -3.72 -11.44 5.30
N ILE A 24 -3.52 -11.47 3.99
CA ILE A 24 -3.60 -10.32 3.11
C ILE A 24 -4.73 -10.53 2.11
N LYS A 25 -5.61 -9.53 2.01
CA LYS A 25 -6.59 -9.46 0.92
C LYS A 25 -5.99 -8.61 -0.18
N TRP A 26 -5.79 -9.20 -1.35
CA TRP A 26 -5.23 -8.50 -2.50
C TRP A 26 -6.32 -7.76 -3.27
N GLU A 27 -5.94 -6.68 -3.94
CA GLU A 27 -6.86 -5.87 -4.72
C GLU A 27 -7.52 -6.70 -5.83
N ASN A 28 -8.84 -6.59 -5.92
CA ASN A 28 -9.66 -7.29 -6.93
C ASN A 28 -9.53 -8.82 -6.87
N VAL A 29 -9.28 -9.36 -5.69
CA VAL A 29 -9.24 -10.81 -5.44
C VAL A 29 -10.22 -11.13 -4.33
N ASP A 30 -11.06 -12.15 -4.54
CA ASP A 30 -12.02 -12.58 -3.54
C ASP A 30 -11.30 -13.06 -2.28
N TYR A 31 -11.84 -12.70 -1.13
CA TYR A 31 -11.29 -13.10 0.16
C TYR A 31 -12.42 -13.39 1.13
N ASN A 32 -12.38 -14.59 1.74
CA ASN A 32 -13.32 -14.98 2.78
C ASN A 32 -12.65 -14.82 4.14
N PRO A 33 -12.96 -13.75 4.90
CA PRO A 33 -12.34 -13.55 6.20
C PRO A 33 -12.81 -14.61 7.20
N THR A 34 -11.86 -15.09 8.03
CA THR A 34 -12.18 -15.95 9.13
C THR A 34 -12.69 -15.09 10.28
N PRO A 35 -13.88 -15.35 10.84
CA PRO A 35 -14.39 -14.56 11.96
C PRO A 35 -13.40 -14.52 13.11
N GLY A 36 -13.18 -13.32 13.66
CA GLY A 36 -12.25 -13.11 14.77
C GLY A 36 -10.78 -13.03 14.40
N THR A 37 -10.43 -13.24 13.13
CA THR A 37 -9.04 -13.17 12.66
C THR A 37 -8.83 -11.90 11.86
N SER A 38 -7.90 -11.05 12.32
CA SER A 38 -7.55 -9.80 11.64
C SER A 38 -6.93 -10.05 10.27
N PHE A 39 -7.11 -9.11 9.36
CA PHE A 39 -6.48 -9.17 8.04
C PHE A 39 -6.26 -7.75 7.51
N VAL A 40 -5.47 -7.63 6.46
CA VAL A 40 -5.22 -6.35 5.79
C VAL A 40 -5.58 -6.44 4.32
N GLU A 41 -6.00 -5.32 3.76
CA GLU A 41 -6.24 -5.19 2.33
C GLU A 41 -5.24 -4.19 1.75
N LEU A 42 -4.53 -4.58 0.70
CA LEU A 42 -3.58 -3.72 0.00
C LEU A 42 -4.21 -3.24 -1.30
N ILE A 43 -4.23 -1.93 -1.48
CA ILE A 43 -4.75 -1.28 -2.69
C ILE A 43 -3.67 -0.34 -3.21
N ILE A 44 -3.41 -0.38 -4.52
CA ILE A 44 -2.49 0.55 -5.17
C ILE A 44 -3.32 1.54 -5.95
N ASP A 45 -3.20 2.81 -5.59
CA ASP A 45 -3.94 3.89 -6.22
C ASP A 45 -2.96 4.76 -7.01
N THR A 46 -2.78 4.44 -8.29
CA THR A 46 -1.92 5.21 -9.18
C THR A 46 -2.63 6.49 -9.56
N ASP A 47 -1.99 7.62 -9.31
CA ASP A 47 -2.64 8.91 -9.48
C ASP A 47 -2.30 9.55 -10.82
N ASN A 48 -1.07 9.99 -11.02
CA ASN A 48 -0.72 10.87 -12.12
C ASN A 48 0.64 10.52 -12.71
N THR A 49 0.78 10.66 -14.02
CA THR A 49 2.05 10.54 -14.74
C THR A 49 2.32 11.84 -15.45
N GLU A 50 3.43 12.51 -15.11
CA GLU A 50 3.81 13.81 -15.65
C GLU A 50 5.17 13.76 -16.32
N GLN A 51 5.32 14.51 -17.40
CA GLN A 51 6.62 14.74 -18.01
C GLN A 51 7.40 15.73 -17.14
N ILE A 52 8.59 15.34 -16.71
CA ILE A 52 9.40 16.18 -15.80
C ILE A 52 10.66 16.77 -16.47
N GLU A 53 10.88 16.47 -17.74
CA GLU A 53 11.98 17.10 -18.49
C GLU A 53 11.59 17.27 -19.96
N ILE A 54 12.15 18.29 -20.58
CA ILE A 54 11.88 18.61 -21.99
C ILE A 54 13.09 18.18 -22.83
N THR A 55 13.03 16.95 -23.35
CA THR A 55 14.09 16.39 -24.21
C THR A 55 13.44 15.48 -25.25
N SER A 56 14.26 14.96 -26.16
CA SER A 56 13.77 14.01 -27.18
C SER A 56 13.41 12.63 -26.58
N ASN A 57 13.91 12.34 -25.40
CA ASN A 57 13.57 11.12 -24.64
C ASN A 57 13.27 11.53 -23.20
N PRO A 58 12.10 12.13 -22.96
CA PRO A 58 11.79 12.72 -21.65
C PRO A 58 11.57 11.67 -20.57
N THR A 59 11.85 12.09 -19.34
CA THR A 59 11.51 11.32 -18.15
C THR A 59 10.11 11.70 -17.70
N TYR A 60 9.33 10.70 -17.33
CA TYR A 60 7.99 10.87 -16.76
C TYR A 60 8.01 10.41 -15.33
N ARG A 61 7.34 11.17 -14.47
CA ARG A 61 7.17 10.81 -13.07
C ARG A 61 5.74 10.36 -12.82
N THR A 62 5.60 9.17 -12.23
CA THR A 62 4.31 8.65 -11.81
C THR A 62 4.22 8.76 -10.29
N ASP A 63 3.13 9.37 -9.83
CA ASP A 63 2.81 9.48 -8.41
C ASP A 63 1.63 8.58 -8.09
N GLY A 64 1.58 8.10 -6.86
CA GLY A 64 0.45 7.29 -6.41
C GLY A 64 0.49 7.09 -4.91
N SER A 65 -0.39 6.21 -4.45
CA SER A 65 -0.50 5.87 -3.04
C SER A 65 -0.67 4.37 -2.87
N ILE A 66 -0.04 3.83 -1.83
CA ILE A 66 -0.30 2.48 -1.35
C ILE A 66 -1.26 2.64 -0.18
N VAL A 67 -2.46 2.07 -0.30
CA VAL A 67 -3.47 2.14 0.74
C VAL A 67 -3.61 0.76 1.37
N CYS A 68 -3.35 0.67 2.66
CA CYS A 68 -3.56 -0.56 3.42
C CYS A 68 -4.70 -0.33 4.39
N ILE A 69 -5.75 -1.13 4.29
CA ILE A 69 -6.87 -1.10 5.22
C ILE A 69 -6.70 -2.26 6.19
N VAL A 70 -6.64 -1.94 7.48
CA VAL A 70 -6.44 -2.93 8.54
C VAL A 70 -7.79 -3.26 9.15
N TYR A 71 -8.17 -4.53 9.10
CA TYR A 71 -9.43 -5.03 9.65
C TYR A 71 -9.11 -5.79 10.93
N THR A 72 -9.66 -5.32 12.05
CA THR A 72 -9.54 -5.99 13.34
C THR A 72 -10.92 -6.23 13.90
N PRO A 73 -11.10 -7.24 14.80
CA PRO A 73 -12.41 -7.50 15.39
C PRO A 73 -12.94 -6.31 16.19
N VAL A 74 -14.24 -6.07 16.12
CA VAL A 74 -14.90 -5.04 16.92
C VAL A 74 -14.73 -5.36 18.41
N ASN A 75 -14.55 -4.32 19.22
CA ASN A 75 -14.37 -4.42 20.68
C ASN A 75 -13.06 -5.07 21.14
N ALA A 76 -12.10 -5.26 20.26
CA ALA A 76 -10.78 -5.81 20.60
C ALA A 76 -9.77 -4.75 21.02
N GLY A 77 -10.16 -3.46 21.03
CA GLY A 77 -9.25 -2.36 21.31
C GLY A 77 -8.42 -1.98 20.10
N SER A 78 -7.42 -1.14 20.30
CA SER A 78 -6.61 -0.58 19.19
C SER A 78 -5.16 -1.04 19.17
N THR A 79 -4.73 -1.88 20.11
CA THR A 79 -3.34 -2.32 20.19
C THR A 79 -2.92 -3.10 18.95
N GLU A 80 -3.72 -4.07 18.53
CA GLU A 80 -3.42 -4.89 17.38
C GLU A 80 -3.39 -4.08 16.09
N SER A 81 -4.39 -3.21 15.88
CA SER A 81 -4.43 -2.39 14.68
C SER A 81 -3.20 -1.48 14.58
N ARG A 82 -2.78 -0.88 15.69
CA ARG A 82 -1.61 -0.01 15.69
C ARG A 82 -0.31 -0.78 15.47
N THR A 83 -0.20 -1.98 16.02
CA THR A 83 0.96 -2.84 15.77
C THR A 83 1.06 -3.21 14.28
N ILE A 84 -0.06 -3.52 13.65
CA ILE A 84 -0.12 -3.81 12.22
C ILE A 84 0.26 -2.57 11.41
N LEU A 85 -0.27 -1.39 11.78
CA LEU A 85 0.09 -0.14 11.10
C LEU A 85 1.59 0.15 11.21
N ASP A 86 2.20 -0.08 12.35
CA ASP A 86 3.65 0.09 12.54
C ASP A 86 4.44 -0.84 11.63
N SER A 87 4.01 -2.08 11.48
CA SER A 87 4.65 -3.04 10.59
C SER A 87 4.58 -2.58 9.14
N ILE A 88 3.41 -2.14 8.69
CA ILE A 88 3.22 -1.65 7.32
C ILE A 88 4.08 -0.41 7.09
N ARG A 89 4.10 0.51 8.05
CA ARG A 89 4.93 1.71 7.98
C ARG A 89 6.40 1.36 7.79
N SER A 90 6.91 0.40 8.55
CA SER A 90 8.32 0.02 8.47
C SER A 90 8.69 -0.63 7.14
N ILE A 91 7.73 -1.26 6.46
CA ILE A 91 7.96 -1.89 5.16
C ILE A 91 8.12 -0.84 4.05
N PHE A 92 7.35 0.23 4.10
CA PHE A 92 7.26 1.17 2.98
C PHE A 92 7.84 2.56 3.25
N VAL A 93 7.52 3.18 4.38
CA VAL A 93 7.81 4.60 4.61
C VAL A 93 9.31 4.87 4.59
N GLY A 94 9.72 5.84 3.76
CA GLY A 94 11.12 6.23 3.64
C GLY A 94 11.99 5.23 2.89
N GLN A 95 11.40 4.24 2.24
CA GLN A 95 12.13 3.18 1.53
C GLN A 95 12.16 3.43 0.03
N THR A 96 13.26 3.02 -0.60
CA THR A 96 13.37 2.98 -2.07
C THR A 96 13.67 1.54 -2.46
N PHE A 97 12.84 0.99 -3.34
CA PHE A 97 12.99 -0.39 -3.78
C PHE A 97 12.61 -0.51 -5.26
N SER A 98 13.48 -1.13 -6.04
CA SER A 98 13.28 -1.38 -7.47
C SER A 98 12.81 -0.15 -8.24
N GLY A 99 13.33 1.04 -7.89
CA GLY A 99 13.00 2.31 -8.56
C GLY A 99 11.80 3.04 -7.98
N ILE A 100 11.07 2.45 -7.04
CA ILE A 100 9.92 3.10 -6.39
C ILE A 100 10.39 3.67 -5.05
N THR A 101 10.10 4.96 -4.83
CA THR A 101 10.41 5.64 -3.58
C THR A 101 9.12 5.96 -2.85
N CYS A 102 9.02 5.52 -1.59
CA CYS A 102 7.90 5.84 -0.72
C CYS A 102 8.31 6.96 0.24
N ARG A 103 7.40 7.89 0.47
CA ARG A 103 7.66 9.08 1.29
C ARG A 103 6.84 9.06 2.57
N ASN A 104 5.79 9.85 2.57
CA ASN A 104 4.98 10.15 3.76
C ASN A 104 3.85 9.14 3.92
N ALA A 105 3.40 9.01 5.17
CA ALA A 105 2.24 8.19 5.47
C ALA A 105 1.20 9.03 6.19
N MET A 106 -0.08 8.75 5.90
CA MET A 106 -1.22 9.30 6.61
C MET A 106 -2.04 8.16 7.16
N VAL A 107 -2.35 8.23 8.45
CA VAL A 107 -3.17 7.21 9.13
C VAL A 107 -4.55 7.79 9.37
N GLY A 108 -5.58 7.00 9.09
CA GLY A 108 -6.95 7.39 9.28
C GLY A 108 -7.78 6.26 9.87
N LYS A 109 -9.02 6.60 10.23
CA LYS A 109 -10.00 5.63 10.71
C LYS A 109 -11.08 5.49 9.66
N ALA A 110 -11.36 4.26 9.23
CA ALA A 110 -12.41 3.98 8.29
C ALA A 110 -13.70 3.51 8.98
N GLY A 111 -13.68 3.43 10.32
CA GLY A 111 -14.84 3.09 11.12
C GLY A 111 -15.19 1.63 11.13
N VAL A 112 -16.33 1.32 11.75
CA VAL A 112 -16.83 -0.05 11.88
C VAL A 112 -17.67 -0.40 10.66
N LYS A 113 -17.42 -1.58 10.08
CA LYS A 113 -18.23 -2.16 9.02
C LYS A 113 -18.46 -3.63 9.35
N ASP A 114 -19.72 -4.04 9.50
CA ASP A 114 -20.10 -5.37 9.91
C ASP A 114 -19.45 -5.70 11.26
N GLU A 115 -18.66 -6.75 11.33
CA GLU A 115 -17.96 -7.17 12.55
C GLU A 115 -16.53 -6.64 12.65
N TRP A 116 -16.13 -5.70 11.75
CA TRP A 116 -14.75 -5.26 11.63
C TRP A 116 -14.59 -3.79 12.00
N TYR A 117 -13.55 -3.50 12.81
CA TYR A 117 -13.06 -2.16 13.04
C TYR A 117 -11.94 -1.91 12.02
N ARG A 118 -12.06 -0.84 11.24
CA ARG A 118 -11.12 -0.56 10.15
C ARG A 118 -10.30 0.67 10.43
N THR A 119 -8.99 0.53 10.23
CA THR A 119 -8.07 1.67 10.17
C THR A 119 -7.35 1.59 8.84
N LEU A 120 -6.80 2.72 8.38
CA LEU A 120 -6.06 2.72 7.13
C LEU A 120 -4.78 3.50 7.26
N ILE A 121 -3.81 3.13 6.43
CA ILE A 121 -2.59 3.89 6.22
C ILE A 121 -2.45 4.13 4.72
N ASN A 122 -2.17 5.38 4.35
CA ASN A 122 -1.99 5.82 2.98
C ASN A 122 -0.54 6.26 2.84
N ILE A 123 0.23 5.59 1.98
CA ILE A 123 1.65 5.85 1.81
C ILE A 123 1.89 6.38 0.41
N GLU A 124 2.41 7.58 0.30
CA GLU A 124 2.72 8.21 -0.99
C GLU A 124 3.96 7.60 -1.60
N PHE A 125 3.92 7.33 -2.90
CA PHE A 125 5.08 6.85 -3.64
C PHE A 125 5.22 7.54 -4.99
N PHE A 126 6.41 7.45 -5.56
CA PHE A 126 6.65 7.90 -6.92
C PHE A 126 7.73 7.06 -7.57
N TYR A 127 7.75 7.08 -8.88
CA TYR A 127 8.84 6.52 -9.66
C TYR A 127 8.98 7.26 -11.00
N ASP A 128 10.18 7.23 -11.54
CA ASP A 128 10.49 7.87 -12.82
C ASP A 128 10.69 6.80 -13.88
N SER A 129 10.23 7.10 -15.11
CA SER A 129 10.38 6.19 -16.25
C SER A 129 10.64 6.97 -17.53
N ARG A 130 11.30 6.32 -18.48
CA ARG A 130 11.51 6.85 -19.82
C ARG A 130 10.87 5.91 -20.81
N LEU A 131 10.13 6.51 -21.75
CA LEU A 131 9.57 5.78 -22.87
C LEU A 131 10.61 5.84 -23.99
N ALA A 132 11.35 4.76 -24.16
CA ALA A 132 12.39 4.69 -25.18
C ALA A 132 11.83 4.21 -26.52
#